data_48709807e8451a595ecbd66bd2dbbcb0
#
_entry.id   48709807e8451a595ecbd66bd2dbbcb0
#
_cell.length_a   1.000
_cell.length_b   1.000
_cell.length_c   1.000
_cell.angle_alpha   90.00
_cell.angle_beta   90.00
_cell.angle_gamma   90.00
#
_symmetry.space_group_name_H-M   'P 1'
#
loop_
_entity.id
_entity.type
_entity.pdbx_description
1 polymer ?
#
loop_
_entity_poly.entity_id
_entity_poly.type
_entity_poly.pdbx_seq_one_letter_code
_entity_poly.pdbx_strand_id
1 'polypeptide(L)'
;MKILVTCGGQGTKLWPYSRQNQPKQFQPIIGDKSSYQLCIETLLTTYPAEDIFISTKHKFIKYISEQSPQIPLKNYIVEPDIALDRGPGEGLAFMRLSMLFPAEPVFYVQGDMVREPGEKFIEMIQAAERIVTETGRYITGGVKATEPNMGADYLEVGEAVPNDIVEAYRLTKFHYRKKTVRETKELVENFRVVAHWNHLCWYPTKIMEAYQQYRPDWYDALMRIKEAYDQPGEREAIQAIYETMEKGPTEDVTRNIMDSGDAIVILLPFRNTDVGTWESVREFSADDQENHFDANVVAVDTVGTLVKTRNNGKLIAVAGLKDIVIVDSDDVLLVVPKDDIDKIKEIQAKLVDTGNDRYL
;
A
#
# COMPACT_ATOMS: atom_id res chain seq x y z
N MET A 1 0.75 10.52 18.49
CA MET A 1 0.27 9.44 17.59
C MET A 1 1.44 8.67 17.02
N LYS A 2 1.31 7.36 16.81
CA LYS A 2 2.32 6.54 16.13
C LYS A 2 1.93 6.32 14.67
N ILE A 3 2.94 6.13 13.81
CA ILE A 3 2.73 5.84 12.38
C ILE A 3 3.13 4.39 12.13
N LEU A 4 2.26 3.58 11.55
CA LEU A 4 2.56 2.21 11.13
C LEU A 4 2.65 2.16 9.60
N VAL A 5 3.86 1.94 9.09
CA VAL A 5 4.11 1.74 7.65
C VAL A 5 4.21 0.26 7.35
N THR A 6 3.40 -0.24 6.41
CA THR A 6 3.41 -1.65 6.03
C THR A 6 4.14 -1.88 4.71
N CYS A 7 5.04 -2.86 4.67
CA CYS A 7 5.93 -3.17 3.56
C CYS A 7 6.03 -4.69 3.32
N GLY A 8 4.89 -5.39 3.17
CA GLY A 8 4.84 -6.87 3.09
C GLY A 8 4.63 -7.46 1.69
N GLY A 9 4.22 -6.69 0.69
CA GLY A 9 3.87 -7.17 -0.65
C GLY A 9 5.08 -7.60 -1.52
N GLN A 10 4.90 -8.60 -2.40
CA GLN A 10 5.97 -9.05 -3.32
C GLN A 10 6.01 -8.25 -4.64
N GLY A 11 4.84 -7.81 -5.17
CA GLY A 11 4.74 -6.90 -6.31
C GLY A 11 5.42 -7.37 -7.61
N THR A 12 5.05 -8.53 -8.13
CA THR A 12 5.71 -9.15 -9.31
C THR A 12 5.35 -8.53 -10.67
N LYS A 13 4.38 -7.63 -10.72
CA LYS A 13 3.88 -7.03 -11.99
C LYS A 13 4.85 -6.03 -12.64
N LEU A 14 5.83 -5.53 -11.89
CA LEU A 14 6.87 -4.61 -12.39
C LEU A 14 8.16 -5.37 -12.77
N TRP A 15 8.05 -6.66 -13.10
CA TRP A 15 9.18 -7.38 -13.69
C TRP A 15 9.65 -6.66 -14.97
N PRO A 16 10.97 -6.55 -15.22
CA PRO A 16 12.11 -7.16 -14.52
C PRO A 16 12.68 -6.36 -13.33
N TYR A 17 12.13 -5.19 -12.98
CA TYR A 17 12.56 -4.40 -11.82
C TYR A 17 12.16 -5.02 -10.49
N SER A 18 10.93 -5.54 -10.40
CA SER A 18 10.50 -6.30 -9.22
C SER A 18 10.73 -7.80 -9.44
N ARG A 19 11.33 -8.47 -8.46
CA ARG A 19 11.62 -9.90 -8.44
C ARG A 19 11.30 -10.48 -7.08
N GLN A 20 11.33 -11.81 -6.93
CA GLN A 20 11.05 -12.49 -5.66
C GLN A 20 11.86 -11.94 -4.50
N ASN A 21 13.14 -11.61 -4.74
CA ASN A 21 14.05 -11.03 -3.75
C ASN A 21 14.20 -9.51 -3.85
N GLN A 22 13.51 -8.86 -4.78
CA GLN A 22 13.55 -7.41 -5.02
C GLN A 22 12.13 -6.86 -5.16
N PRO A 23 11.38 -6.73 -4.07
CA PRO A 23 9.97 -6.31 -4.13
C PRO A 23 9.83 -4.87 -4.59
N LYS A 24 8.71 -4.59 -5.30
CA LYS A 24 8.44 -3.33 -6.00
C LYS A 24 8.66 -2.09 -5.14
N GLN A 25 8.22 -2.13 -3.88
CA GLN A 25 8.24 -0.98 -2.98
C GLN A 25 9.66 -0.51 -2.61
N PHE A 26 10.67 -1.34 -2.82
CA PHE A 26 12.07 -1.00 -2.58
C PHE A 26 12.87 -0.74 -3.86
N GLN A 27 12.21 -0.77 -5.02
CA GLN A 27 12.85 -0.49 -6.30
C GLN A 27 12.64 0.98 -6.70
N PRO A 28 13.62 1.65 -7.35
CA PRO A 28 13.48 3.00 -7.85
C PRO A 28 12.59 3.00 -9.12
N ILE A 29 11.29 2.97 -8.91
CA ILE A 29 10.30 2.89 -9.98
C ILE A 29 10.02 4.28 -10.55
N ILE A 30 10.00 5.30 -9.71
CA ILE A 30 9.79 6.70 -10.11
C ILE A 30 11.04 7.49 -9.77
N GLY A 31 11.75 7.96 -10.78
CA GLY A 31 13.04 8.60 -10.59
C GLY A 31 14.04 7.68 -9.91
N ASP A 32 14.85 8.22 -8.99
CA ASP A 32 15.94 7.51 -8.31
C ASP A 32 15.53 6.91 -6.96
N LYS A 33 14.28 7.10 -6.52
CA LYS A 33 13.80 6.66 -5.22
C LYS A 33 12.72 5.58 -5.33
N SER A 34 12.69 4.73 -4.33
CA SER A 34 11.60 3.77 -4.16
C SER A 34 10.36 4.46 -3.56
N SER A 35 9.17 3.89 -3.77
CA SER A 35 7.95 4.37 -3.13
C SER A 35 8.05 4.36 -1.60
N TYR A 36 8.73 3.35 -1.04
CA TYR A 36 9.05 3.28 0.39
C TYR A 36 9.89 4.48 0.85
N GLN A 37 10.98 4.79 0.14
CA GLN A 37 11.82 5.95 0.48
C GLN A 37 11.03 7.26 0.45
N LEU A 38 10.24 7.49 -0.61
CA LEU A 38 9.37 8.66 -0.73
C LEU A 38 8.38 8.76 0.43
N CYS A 39 7.78 7.64 0.82
CA CYS A 39 6.87 7.58 1.96
C CYS A 39 7.57 7.96 3.27
N ILE A 40 8.71 7.34 3.58
CA ILE A 40 9.45 7.59 4.84
C ILE A 40 9.99 9.02 4.88
N GLU A 41 10.57 9.52 3.79
CA GLU A 41 11.06 10.90 3.72
C GLU A 41 9.93 11.92 3.97
N THR A 42 8.76 11.70 3.38
CA THR A 42 7.59 12.54 3.63
C THR A 42 7.18 12.51 5.11
N LEU A 43 7.10 11.34 5.72
CA LEU A 43 6.73 11.21 7.14
C LEU A 43 7.75 11.89 8.07
N LEU A 44 9.04 11.74 7.78
CA LEU A 44 10.13 12.32 8.57
C LEU A 44 10.20 13.86 8.50
N THR A 45 9.48 14.51 7.59
CA THR A 45 9.36 15.98 7.62
C THR A 45 8.65 16.48 8.87
N THR A 46 7.85 15.63 9.53
CA THR A 46 6.96 16.03 10.62
C THR A 46 7.05 15.10 11.83
N TYR A 47 7.17 13.79 11.60
CA TYR A 47 7.17 12.79 12.66
C TYR A 47 8.60 12.33 12.98
N PRO A 48 9.01 12.27 14.27
CA PRO A 48 10.30 11.73 14.64
C PRO A 48 10.41 10.24 14.30
N ALA A 49 11.60 9.78 13.96
CA ALA A 49 11.85 8.39 13.57
C ALA A 49 11.40 7.35 14.62
N GLU A 50 11.42 7.74 15.89
CA GLU A 50 10.99 6.94 17.05
C GLU A 50 9.47 6.68 17.06
N ASP A 51 8.69 7.49 16.36
CA ASP A 51 7.23 7.35 16.25
C ASP A 51 6.78 6.60 15.00
N ILE A 52 7.72 6.25 14.11
CA ILE A 52 7.46 5.50 12.89
C ILE A 52 7.83 4.03 13.09
N PHE A 53 6.84 3.15 12.92
CA PHE A 53 6.95 1.70 13.02
C PHE A 53 6.80 1.07 11.66
N ILE A 54 7.59 0.02 11.37
CA ILE A 54 7.57 -0.66 10.06
C ILE A 54 7.12 -2.11 10.27
N SER A 55 5.96 -2.46 9.71
CA SER A 55 5.52 -3.87 9.61
C SER A 55 6.06 -4.46 8.31
N THR A 56 6.83 -5.54 8.41
CA THR A 56 7.53 -6.13 7.29
C THR A 56 7.84 -7.61 7.49
N LYS A 57 8.36 -8.26 6.45
CA LYS A 57 8.88 -9.64 6.50
C LYS A 57 10.37 -9.65 6.78
N HIS A 58 10.85 -10.72 7.42
CA HIS A 58 12.27 -10.86 7.77
C HIS A 58 13.20 -10.64 6.57
N LYS A 59 12.86 -11.20 5.41
CA LYS A 59 13.64 -11.08 4.17
C LYS A 59 13.76 -9.65 3.62
N PHE A 60 12.95 -8.69 4.10
CA PHE A 60 12.95 -7.31 3.63
C PHE A 60 13.65 -6.34 4.58
N ILE A 61 14.07 -6.78 5.75
CA ILE A 61 14.75 -5.93 6.76
C ILE A 61 15.97 -5.22 6.16
N LYS A 62 16.74 -5.93 5.31
CA LYS A 62 17.92 -5.35 4.65
C LYS A 62 17.55 -4.09 3.84
N TYR A 63 16.51 -4.14 3.03
CA TYR A 63 16.08 -3.00 2.22
C TYR A 63 15.62 -1.83 3.09
N ILE A 64 14.89 -2.12 4.16
CA ILE A 64 14.41 -1.08 5.09
C ILE A 64 15.59 -0.41 5.79
N SER A 65 16.54 -1.18 6.33
CA SER A 65 17.70 -0.63 7.02
C SER A 65 18.64 0.16 6.10
N GLU A 66 18.74 -0.22 4.82
CA GLU A 66 19.51 0.52 3.81
C GLU A 66 18.80 1.82 3.36
N GLN A 67 17.48 1.78 3.22
CA GLN A 67 16.69 2.90 2.68
C GLN A 67 16.17 3.87 3.74
N SER A 68 16.09 3.46 5.00
CA SER A 68 15.68 4.30 6.13
C SER A 68 16.51 4.01 7.39
N PRO A 69 17.83 4.23 7.37
CA PRO A 69 18.73 3.90 8.49
C PRO A 69 18.42 4.70 9.78
N GLN A 70 17.66 5.79 9.67
CA GLN A 70 17.22 6.61 10.80
C GLN A 70 16.08 5.98 11.61
N ILE A 71 15.33 4.99 11.05
CA ILE A 71 14.27 4.29 11.78
C ILE A 71 14.91 3.24 12.70
N PRO A 72 14.67 3.30 14.03
CA PRO A 72 15.28 2.36 14.97
C PRO A 72 14.83 0.92 14.71
N LEU A 73 15.75 -0.06 14.80
CA LEU A 73 15.43 -1.48 14.62
C LEU A 73 14.33 -1.98 15.58
N LYS A 74 14.25 -1.43 16.78
CA LYS A 74 13.18 -1.75 17.76
C LYS A 74 11.78 -1.39 17.28
N ASN A 75 11.66 -0.53 16.26
CA ASN A 75 10.41 -0.13 15.64
C ASN A 75 10.00 -1.06 14.49
N TYR A 76 10.79 -2.10 14.20
CA TYR A 76 10.43 -3.08 13.19
C TYR A 76 9.54 -4.15 13.82
N ILE A 77 8.36 -4.34 13.27
CA ILE A 77 7.43 -5.42 13.61
C ILE A 77 7.55 -6.44 12.49
N VAL A 78 8.23 -7.55 12.79
CA VAL A 78 8.61 -8.52 11.78
C VAL A 78 7.63 -9.70 11.80
N GLU A 79 6.84 -9.84 10.75
CA GLU A 79 5.98 -11.00 10.54
C GLU A 79 6.78 -12.18 9.97
N PRO A 80 6.38 -13.44 10.25
CA PRO A 80 6.93 -14.61 9.60
C PRO A 80 6.86 -14.54 8.07
N ASP A 81 7.81 -15.18 7.37
CA ASP A 81 7.85 -15.20 5.89
C ASP A 81 6.77 -16.09 5.25
N ILE A 82 5.57 -16.07 5.81
CA ILE A 82 4.39 -16.83 5.38
C ILE A 82 3.40 -15.87 4.73
N ALA A 83 2.74 -16.30 3.67
CA ALA A 83 1.79 -15.47 2.91
C ALA A 83 0.35 -15.68 3.39
N LEU A 84 -0.04 -15.06 4.49
CA LEU A 84 -1.39 -15.15 5.06
C LEU A 84 -2.33 -13.98 4.68
N ASP A 85 -1.91 -13.14 3.73
CA ASP A 85 -2.60 -11.90 3.38
C ASP A 85 -2.51 -10.84 4.50
N ARG A 86 -3.27 -9.73 4.37
CA ARG A 86 -3.12 -8.56 5.24
C ARG A 86 -3.75 -8.75 6.62
N GLY A 87 -4.81 -9.54 6.74
CA GLY A 87 -5.53 -9.69 8.02
C GLY A 87 -4.63 -10.13 9.18
N PRO A 88 -3.96 -11.30 9.09
CA PRO A 88 -3.02 -11.74 10.12
C PRO A 88 -1.81 -10.82 10.31
N GLY A 89 -1.22 -10.29 9.21
CA GLY A 89 -0.04 -9.42 9.28
C GLY A 89 -0.32 -8.08 9.95
N GLU A 90 -1.41 -7.42 9.59
CA GLU A 90 -1.85 -6.18 10.22
C GLU A 90 -2.29 -6.44 11.68
N GLY A 91 -2.98 -7.56 11.94
CA GLY A 91 -3.34 -7.99 13.29
C GLY A 91 -2.11 -8.12 14.21
N LEU A 92 -1.02 -8.74 13.72
CA LEU A 92 0.24 -8.85 14.44
C LEU A 92 0.82 -7.47 14.77
N ALA A 93 0.81 -6.56 13.78
CA ALA A 93 1.33 -5.22 13.96
C ALA A 93 0.49 -4.41 14.98
N PHE A 94 -0.83 -4.43 14.88
CA PHE A 94 -1.70 -3.73 15.82
C PHE A 94 -1.68 -4.35 17.22
N MET A 95 -1.56 -5.67 17.33
CA MET A 95 -1.38 -6.34 18.62
C MET A 95 -0.08 -5.85 19.29
N ARG A 96 1.05 -5.80 18.55
CA ARG A 96 2.32 -5.29 19.12
C ARG A 96 2.21 -3.83 19.52
N LEU A 97 1.59 -2.98 18.70
CA LEU A 97 1.38 -1.56 19.03
C LEU A 97 0.41 -1.38 20.22
N SER A 98 -0.58 -2.25 20.38
CA SER A 98 -1.47 -2.20 21.55
C SER A 98 -0.76 -2.52 22.86
N MET A 99 0.32 -3.33 22.83
CA MET A 99 1.17 -3.58 24.00
C MET A 99 2.03 -2.37 24.36
N LEU A 100 2.59 -1.71 23.33
CA LEU A 100 3.55 -0.61 23.51
C LEU A 100 2.87 0.73 23.77
N PHE A 101 1.74 1.00 23.08
CA PHE A 101 1.07 2.31 23.05
C PHE A 101 -0.46 2.17 23.13
N PRO A 102 -1.01 1.59 24.23
CA PRO A 102 -2.43 1.27 24.32
C PRO A 102 -3.36 2.48 24.26
N ALA A 103 -2.90 3.66 24.63
CA ALA A 103 -3.68 4.89 24.70
C ALA A 103 -3.36 5.90 23.58
N GLU A 104 -2.45 5.56 22.66
CA GLU A 104 -2.10 6.44 21.54
C GLU A 104 -2.75 5.94 20.24
N PRO A 105 -3.36 6.83 19.43
CA PRO A 105 -3.83 6.43 18.11
C PRO A 105 -2.66 6.07 17.19
N VAL A 106 -2.93 5.18 16.26
CA VAL A 106 -1.99 4.76 15.22
C VAL A 106 -2.57 5.14 13.86
N PHE A 107 -1.76 5.79 13.03
CA PHE A 107 -2.09 6.01 11.63
C PHE A 107 -1.40 4.97 10.76
N TYR A 108 -2.18 4.21 10.00
CA TYR A 108 -1.71 3.14 9.12
C TYR A 108 -1.39 3.69 7.73
N VAL A 109 -0.23 3.31 7.19
CA VAL A 109 0.29 3.74 5.89
C VAL A 109 0.81 2.55 5.10
N GLN A 110 0.42 2.45 3.85
CA GLN A 110 1.04 1.51 2.91
C GLN A 110 2.30 2.14 2.31
N GLY A 111 3.44 1.46 2.46
CA GLY A 111 4.76 1.95 1.99
C GLY A 111 5.00 1.82 0.49
N ASP A 112 4.07 1.21 -0.25
CA ASP A 112 4.17 0.97 -1.70
C ASP A 112 3.39 1.98 -2.57
N MET A 113 2.86 3.04 -1.95
CA MET A 113 2.08 4.10 -2.62
C MET A 113 2.87 5.39 -2.72
N VAL A 114 2.70 6.11 -3.83
CA VAL A 114 3.22 7.47 -4.02
C VAL A 114 2.12 8.49 -3.77
N ARG A 115 2.42 9.51 -2.96
CA ARG A 115 1.48 10.53 -2.52
C ARG A 115 1.99 11.92 -2.85
N GLU A 116 1.22 12.66 -3.67
CA GLU A 116 1.59 14.00 -4.13
C GLU A 116 0.41 14.98 -4.06
N PRO A 117 0.66 16.16 -3.52
CA PRO A 117 1.86 16.62 -2.84
C PRO A 117 1.99 16.04 -1.43
N GLY A 118 3.24 15.76 -0.98
CA GLY A 118 3.53 15.10 0.30
C GLY A 118 3.05 15.91 1.52
N GLU A 119 3.11 17.25 1.46
CA GLU A 119 2.61 18.12 2.54
C GLU A 119 1.10 17.92 2.78
N LYS A 120 0.31 17.67 1.73
CA LYS A 120 -1.12 17.40 1.87
C LYS A 120 -1.39 16.03 2.52
N PHE A 121 -0.50 15.08 2.33
CA PHE A 121 -0.57 13.82 3.05
C PHE A 121 -0.31 14.01 4.55
N ILE A 122 0.68 14.83 4.92
CA ILE A 122 0.94 15.19 6.32
C ILE A 122 -0.26 15.92 6.95
N GLU A 123 -0.84 16.90 6.26
CA GLU A 123 -2.06 17.59 6.71
C GLU A 123 -3.22 16.60 7.00
N MET A 124 -3.40 15.60 6.14
CA MET A 124 -4.41 14.54 6.36
C MET A 124 -4.12 13.72 7.62
N ILE A 125 -2.86 13.35 7.86
CA ILE A 125 -2.49 12.60 9.06
C ILE A 125 -2.77 13.42 10.33
N GLN A 126 -2.42 14.71 10.32
CA GLN A 126 -2.69 15.61 11.44
C GLN A 126 -4.19 15.80 11.68
N ALA A 127 -4.98 15.93 10.61
CA ALA A 127 -6.43 15.99 10.72
C ALA A 127 -7.02 14.68 11.29
N ALA A 128 -6.52 13.53 10.85
CA ALA A 128 -6.94 12.23 11.38
C ALA A 128 -6.63 12.08 12.87
N GLU A 129 -5.44 12.52 13.31
CA GLU A 129 -5.07 12.53 14.73
C GLU A 129 -6.03 13.38 15.56
N ARG A 130 -6.32 14.59 15.10
CA ARG A 130 -7.26 15.49 15.79
C ARG A 130 -8.64 14.87 15.87
N ILE A 131 -9.19 14.40 14.73
CA ILE A 131 -10.54 13.84 14.67
C ILE A 131 -10.66 12.58 15.53
N VAL A 132 -9.69 11.66 15.47
CA VAL A 132 -9.74 10.43 16.28
C VAL A 132 -9.65 10.73 17.78
N THR A 133 -8.85 11.72 18.15
CA THR A 133 -8.69 12.14 19.56
C THR A 133 -9.96 12.78 20.11
N GLU A 134 -10.61 13.63 19.31
CA GLU A 134 -11.84 14.32 19.70
C GLU A 134 -13.07 13.40 19.71
N THR A 135 -13.12 12.42 18.79
CA THR A 135 -14.34 11.62 18.57
C THR A 135 -14.23 10.18 19.06
N GLY A 136 -13.02 9.65 19.21
CA GLY A 136 -12.76 8.23 19.49
C GLY A 136 -13.14 7.29 18.35
N ARG A 137 -13.52 7.81 17.15
CA ARG A 137 -14.05 7.04 16.03
C ARG A 137 -12.95 6.54 15.11
N TYR A 138 -13.24 5.44 14.44
CA TYR A 138 -12.41 4.90 13.36
C TYR A 138 -12.35 5.87 12.17
N ILE A 139 -11.14 6.15 11.66
CA ILE A 139 -10.93 7.03 10.52
C ILE A 139 -10.42 6.21 9.35
N THR A 140 -11.05 6.40 8.18
CA THR A 140 -10.59 5.83 6.91
C THR A 140 -10.45 6.91 5.83
N GLY A 141 -9.82 6.57 4.71
CA GLY A 141 -9.64 7.47 3.57
C GLY A 141 -10.65 7.21 2.45
N GLY A 142 -10.94 8.26 1.68
CA GLY A 142 -11.78 8.15 0.49
C GLY A 142 -11.41 9.16 -0.58
N VAL A 143 -11.74 8.84 -1.82
CA VAL A 143 -11.58 9.72 -2.99
C VAL A 143 -12.94 10.00 -3.60
N LYS A 144 -13.20 11.23 -4.03
CA LYS A 144 -14.46 11.58 -4.73
C LYS A 144 -14.66 10.66 -5.93
N ALA A 145 -15.78 9.98 -5.97
CA ALA A 145 -16.14 9.10 -7.08
C ALA A 145 -16.67 9.97 -8.23
N THR A 146 -15.83 10.26 -9.21
CA THR A 146 -16.21 11.01 -10.42
C THR A 146 -16.68 10.10 -11.53
N GLU A 147 -16.17 8.86 -11.57
CA GLU A 147 -16.50 7.83 -12.55
C GLU A 147 -16.62 6.47 -11.87
N PRO A 148 -17.41 5.55 -12.48
CA PRO A 148 -17.56 4.19 -11.99
C PRO A 148 -16.24 3.40 -12.07
N ASN A 149 -15.71 2.94 -10.93
CA ASN A 149 -14.55 2.07 -10.86
C ASN A 149 -14.94 0.71 -10.24
N MET A 150 -14.97 -0.34 -11.05
CA MET A 150 -15.33 -1.70 -10.61
C MET A 150 -14.31 -2.34 -9.67
N GLY A 151 -13.08 -1.82 -9.62
CA GLY A 151 -12.02 -2.31 -8.73
C GLY A 151 -12.11 -1.75 -7.31
N ALA A 152 -12.92 -0.71 -7.10
CA ALA A 152 -13.04 -0.01 -5.82
C ALA A 152 -14.26 -0.47 -5.02
N ASP A 153 -14.10 -0.49 -3.70
CA ASP A 153 -15.21 -0.46 -2.76
C ASP A 153 -15.64 0.99 -2.55
N TYR A 154 -16.87 1.21 -2.10
CA TYR A 154 -17.43 2.55 -1.94
C TYR A 154 -17.95 2.79 -0.52
N LEU A 155 -17.79 4.02 -0.06
CA LEU A 155 -18.26 4.50 1.23
C LEU A 155 -19.38 5.51 1.02
N GLU A 156 -20.58 5.22 1.51
CA GLU A 156 -21.68 6.17 1.52
C GLU A 156 -21.49 7.16 2.68
N VAL A 157 -21.53 8.46 2.36
CA VAL A 157 -21.19 9.51 3.31
C VAL A 157 -22.41 10.34 3.70
N GLY A 158 -22.53 10.61 4.98
CA GLY A 158 -23.58 11.39 5.60
C GLY A 158 -23.17 12.84 5.89
N GLU A 159 -23.37 13.25 7.15
CA GLU A 159 -23.08 14.60 7.62
C GLU A 159 -21.57 14.91 7.58
N ALA A 160 -21.24 16.18 7.30
CA ALA A 160 -19.88 16.66 7.38
C ALA A 160 -19.40 16.67 8.84
N VAL A 161 -18.14 16.29 9.05
CA VAL A 161 -17.44 16.42 10.32
C VAL A 161 -16.65 17.72 10.29
N PRO A 162 -16.98 18.70 11.13
CA PRO A 162 -16.33 20.00 11.12
C PRO A 162 -14.83 19.88 11.40
N ASN A 163 -14.02 20.34 10.48
CA ASN A 163 -12.60 20.60 10.67
C ASN A 163 -12.12 21.58 9.59
N ASP A 164 -10.99 22.23 9.83
CA ASP A 164 -10.44 23.30 8.99
C ASP A 164 -9.29 22.87 8.07
N ILE A 165 -8.92 21.56 8.10
CA ILE A 165 -7.76 21.04 7.35
C ILE A 165 -8.20 20.25 6.12
N VAL A 166 -9.20 19.35 6.27
CA VAL A 166 -9.64 18.41 5.23
C VAL A 166 -11.15 18.28 5.17
N GLU A 167 -11.69 17.85 4.05
CA GLU A 167 -13.09 17.41 3.98
C GLU A 167 -13.24 16.06 4.69
N ALA A 168 -14.14 15.98 5.68
CA ALA A 168 -14.43 14.76 6.42
C ALA A 168 -15.94 14.57 6.59
N TYR A 169 -16.39 13.31 6.61
CA TYR A 169 -17.80 12.96 6.67
C TYR A 169 -18.03 11.75 7.59
N ARG A 170 -19.17 11.67 8.24
CA ARG A 170 -19.64 10.44 8.86
C ARG A 170 -19.89 9.40 7.79
N LEU A 171 -19.44 8.18 8.03
CA LEU A 171 -19.72 7.05 7.17
C LEU A 171 -21.08 6.47 7.57
N THR A 172 -21.96 6.26 6.59
CA THR A 172 -23.29 5.68 6.82
C THR A 172 -23.39 4.24 6.38
N LYS A 173 -22.63 3.85 5.35
CA LYS A 173 -22.63 2.47 4.83
C LYS A 173 -21.39 2.16 4.02
N PHE A 174 -20.91 0.91 4.16
CA PHE A 174 -19.90 0.33 3.28
C PHE A 174 -20.57 -0.42 2.13
N HIS A 175 -20.16 -0.13 0.90
CA HIS A 175 -20.59 -0.83 -0.30
C HIS A 175 -19.44 -1.61 -0.90
N TYR A 176 -19.50 -2.92 -0.81
CA TYR A 176 -18.53 -3.78 -1.49
C TYR A 176 -18.57 -3.53 -3.00
N ARG A 177 -17.43 -3.70 -3.67
CA ARG A 177 -17.31 -3.53 -5.13
C ARG A 177 -18.40 -4.26 -5.87
N LYS A 178 -18.97 -3.62 -6.89
CA LYS A 178 -20.06 -4.19 -7.68
C LYS A 178 -19.51 -5.13 -8.74
N LYS A 179 -20.34 -6.05 -9.21
CA LYS A 179 -19.95 -7.04 -10.21
C LYS A 179 -20.03 -6.52 -11.64
N THR A 180 -20.77 -5.43 -11.87
CA THR A 180 -21.00 -4.87 -13.20
C THR A 180 -20.81 -3.36 -13.23
N VAL A 181 -20.42 -2.83 -14.40
CA VAL A 181 -20.32 -1.38 -14.65
C VAL A 181 -21.64 -0.67 -14.37
N ARG A 182 -22.76 -1.30 -14.75
CA ARG A 182 -24.11 -0.74 -14.54
C ARG A 182 -24.40 -0.53 -13.05
N GLU A 183 -24.19 -1.55 -12.23
CA GLU A 183 -24.43 -1.45 -10.78
C GLU A 183 -23.52 -0.40 -10.13
N THR A 184 -22.27 -0.31 -10.58
CA THR A 184 -21.32 0.70 -10.08
C THR A 184 -21.76 2.10 -10.46
N LYS A 185 -22.22 2.29 -11.70
CA LYS A 185 -22.75 3.56 -12.20
C LYS A 185 -23.99 3.99 -11.41
N GLU A 186 -24.95 3.07 -11.23
CA GLU A 186 -26.17 3.32 -10.43
C GLU A 186 -25.80 3.73 -8.98
N LEU A 187 -24.78 3.12 -8.40
CA LEU A 187 -24.29 3.48 -7.05
C LEU A 187 -23.71 4.91 -7.02
N VAL A 188 -22.83 5.24 -7.96
CA VAL A 188 -22.17 6.55 -8.02
C VAL A 188 -23.16 7.68 -8.34
N GLU A 189 -24.14 7.42 -9.21
CA GLU A 189 -25.12 8.44 -9.64
C GLU A 189 -26.25 8.69 -8.61
N ASN A 190 -26.66 7.67 -7.85
CA ASN A 190 -27.83 7.76 -6.99
C ASN A 190 -27.52 7.92 -5.50
N PHE A 191 -26.25 7.74 -5.10
CA PHE A 191 -25.84 7.84 -3.69
C PHE A 191 -24.69 8.82 -3.55
N ARG A 192 -24.59 9.43 -2.38
CA ARG A 192 -23.45 10.25 -2.02
C ARG A 192 -22.30 9.33 -1.57
N VAL A 193 -21.51 8.85 -2.51
CA VAL A 193 -20.44 7.90 -2.25
C VAL A 193 -19.06 8.44 -2.61
N VAL A 194 -18.05 7.90 -1.95
CA VAL A 194 -16.63 8.08 -2.26
C VAL A 194 -15.99 6.71 -2.47
N ALA A 195 -15.00 6.62 -3.35
CA ALA A 195 -14.23 5.39 -3.50
C ALA A 195 -13.33 5.21 -2.27
N HIS A 196 -13.35 4.02 -1.68
CA HIS A 196 -12.59 3.70 -0.47
C HIS A 196 -11.09 3.59 -0.75
N TRP A 197 -10.30 4.23 0.09
CA TRP A 197 -8.85 4.09 0.17
C TRP A 197 -8.44 3.66 1.58
N ASN A 198 -7.68 2.61 1.68
CA ASN A 198 -7.30 1.91 2.92
C ASN A 198 -6.36 2.71 3.83
N HIS A 199 -6.64 3.98 4.11
CA HIS A 199 -6.01 4.69 5.21
C HIS A 199 -6.83 4.45 6.47
N LEU A 200 -6.15 4.13 7.57
CA LEU A 200 -6.77 3.84 8.85
C LEU A 200 -6.08 4.65 9.94
N CYS A 201 -6.88 5.29 10.79
CA CYS A 201 -6.38 5.87 12.02
C CYS A 201 -7.33 5.50 13.16
N TRP A 202 -6.82 4.80 14.18
CA TRP A 202 -7.55 4.46 15.38
C TRP A 202 -6.63 4.03 16.51
N TYR A 203 -7.21 3.77 17.68
CA TYR A 203 -6.48 3.20 18.81
C TYR A 203 -6.20 1.71 18.57
N PRO A 204 -4.96 1.22 18.74
CA PRO A 204 -4.64 -0.19 18.46
C PRO A 204 -5.40 -1.14 19.38
N THR A 205 -5.74 -0.73 20.60
CA THR A 205 -6.61 -1.50 21.51
C THR A 205 -8.01 -1.69 20.95
N LYS A 206 -8.58 -0.65 20.32
CA LYS A 206 -9.90 -0.73 19.67
C LYS A 206 -9.89 -1.61 18.43
N ILE A 207 -8.78 -1.60 17.70
CA ILE A 207 -8.60 -2.52 16.57
C ILE A 207 -8.56 -3.96 17.08
N MET A 208 -7.85 -4.24 18.20
CA MET A 208 -7.83 -5.58 18.80
C MET A 208 -9.20 -6.03 19.33
N GLU A 209 -10.01 -5.13 19.89
CA GLU A 209 -11.41 -5.42 20.24
C GLU A 209 -12.24 -5.83 19.00
N ALA A 210 -12.00 -5.17 17.85
CA ALA A 210 -12.66 -5.55 16.59
C ALA A 210 -12.19 -6.90 16.06
N TYR A 211 -10.88 -7.22 16.17
CA TYR A 211 -10.39 -8.57 15.86
C TYR A 211 -11.06 -9.61 16.76
N GLN A 212 -11.18 -9.37 18.06
CA GLN A 212 -11.86 -10.25 18.98
C GLN A 212 -13.32 -10.50 18.58
N GLN A 213 -14.00 -9.47 18.13
CA GLN A 213 -15.43 -9.56 17.76
C GLN A 213 -15.65 -10.24 16.41
N TYR A 214 -14.85 -9.91 15.37
CA TYR A 214 -15.14 -10.27 13.99
C TYR A 214 -14.27 -11.41 13.45
N ARG A 215 -13.10 -11.64 14.02
CA ARG A 215 -12.17 -12.75 13.71
C ARG A 215 -11.56 -13.29 15.00
N PRO A 216 -12.39 -13.91 15.88
CA PRO A 216 -11.92 -14.46 17.15
C PRO A 216 -10.83 -15.52 16.97
N ASP A 217 -10.83 -16.26 15.87
CA ASP A 217 -9.77 -17.21 15.49
C ASP A 217 -8.40 -16.53 15.34
N TRP A 218 -8.35 -15.38 14.63
CA TRP A 218 -7.13 -14.59 14.54
C TRP A 218 -6.77 -13.95 15.87
N TYR A 219 -7.74 -13.41 16.59
CA TYR A 219 -7.50 -12.79 17.89
C TYR A 219 -6.86 -13.76 18.89
N ASP A 220 -7.38 -14.99 19.00
CA ASP A 220 -6.84 -16.01 19.91
C ASP A 220 -5.39 -16.38 19.56
N ALA A 221 -5.08 -16.52 18.27
CA ALA A 221 -3.72 -16.75 17.82
C ALA A 221 -2.80 -15.56 18.15
N LEU A 222 -3.26 -14.32 17.92
CA LEU A 222 -2.52 -13.09 18.24
C LEU A 222 -2.28 -12.95 19.75
N MET A 223 -3.23 -13.36 20.61
CA MET A 223 -3.02 -13.34 22.06
C MET A 223 -1.96 -14.37 22.50
N ARG A 224 -1.93 -15.55 21.89
CA ARG A 224 -0.85 -16.53 22.10
C ARG A 224 0.51 -15.98 21.63
N ILE A 225 0.56 -15.28 20.50
CA ILE A 225 1.77 -14.60 20.01
C ILE A 225 2.20 -13.52 21.01
N LYS A 226 1.27 -12.75 21.57
CA LYS A 226 1.52 -11.74 22.58
C LYS A 226 2.25 -12.31 23.79
N GLU A 227 1.86 -13.51 24.24
CA GLU A 227 2.50 -14.21 25.38
C GLU A 227 3.91 -14.71 25.05
N ALA A 228 4.23 -14.93 23.77
CA ALA A 228 5.53 -15.39 23.32
C ALA A 228 6.57 -14.27 23.22
N TYR A 229 6.15 -12.99 23.14
CA TYR A 229 7.07 -11.87 23.09
C TYR A 229 7.93 -11.77 24.35
N ASP A 230 9.21 -11.40 24.15
CA ASP A 230 10.22 -11.25 25.21
C ASP A 230 10.50 -12.55 25.99
N GLN A 231 10.10 -13.73 25.45
CA GLN A 231 10.38 -15.05 26.01
C GLN A 231 11.51 -15.77 25.23
N PRO A 232 12.25 -16.69 25.89
CA PRO A 232 13.18 -17.57 25.17
C PRO A 232 12.47 -18.33 24.04
N GLY A 233 13.04 -18.33 22.83
CA GLY A 233 12.43 -18.97 21.67
C GLY A 233 11.28 -18.18 21.05
N GLU A 234 11.21 -16.87 21.27
CA GLU A 234 10.17 -15.97 20.76
C GLU A 234 9.90 -16.18 19.27
N ARG A 235 10.94 -16.16 18.45
CA ARG A 235 10.80 -16.26 16.99
C ARG A 235 10.17 -17.57 16.55
N GLU A 236 10.62 -18.69 17.07
CA GLU A 236 10.12 -20.03 16.77
C GLU A 236 8.67 -20.19 17.25
N ALA A 237 8.35 -19.65 18.43
CA ALA A 237 6.98 -19.68 18.97
C ALA A 237 6.03 -18.83 18.13
N ILE A 238 6.41 -17.61 17.75
CA ILE A 238 5.62 -16.74 16.86
C ILE A 238 5.42 -17.43 15.51
N GLN A 239 6.48 -17.99 14.91
CA GLN A 239 6.39 -18.72 13.65
C GLN A 239 5.37 -19.85 13.73
N ALA A 240 5.47 -20.72 14.74
CA ALA A 240 4.59 -21.87 14.90
C ALA A 240 3.12 -21.49 15.11
N ILE A 241 2.85 -20.41 15.85
CA ILE A 241 1.48 -19.94 16.06
C ILE A 241 0.94 -19.30 14.77
N TYR A 242 1.75 -18.45 14.11
CA TYR A 242 1.35 -17.74 12.89
C TYR A 242 1.00 -18.72 11.76
N GLU A 243 1.71 -19.84 11.64
CA GLU A 243 1.43 -20.91 10.68
C GLU A 243 0.02 -21.53 10.83
N THR A 244 -0.56 -21.44 12.02
CA THR A 244 -1.92 -21.97 12.28
C THR A 244 -3.04 -21.00 11.90
N MET A 245 -2.71 -19.72 11.59
CA MET A 245 -3.72 -18.72 11.30
C MET A 245 -4.30 -18.91 9.90
N GLU A 246 -5.60 -18.71 9.78
CA GLU A 246 -6.28 -18.72 8.50
C GLU A 246 -5.86 -17.50 7.66
N LYS A 247 -5.60 -17.73 6.37
CA LYS A 247 -5.33 -16.65 5.42
C LYS A 247 -6.59 -15.83 5.17
N GLY A 248 -6.46 -14.49 5.17
CA GLY A 248 -7.60 -13.64 4.83
C GLY A 248 -7.27 -12.15 4.79
N PRO A 249 -8.16 -11.36 4.17
CA PRO A 249 -8.00 -9.93 4.01
C PRO A 249 -8.35 -9.19 5.32
N THR A 250 -7.76 -8.03 5.55
CA THR A 250 -8.06 -7.17 6.70
C THR A 250 -9.50 -6.66 6.70
N GLU A 251 -10.12 -6.63 5.53
CA GLU A 251 -11.51 -6.23 5.33
C GLU A 251 -12.51 -7.13 6.07
N ASP A 252 -12.13 -8.35 6.44
CA ASP A 252 -12.94 -9.22 7.32
C ASP A 252 -13.18 -8.58 8.70
N VAL A 253 -12.31 -7.67 9.12
CA VAL A 253 -12.45 -6.89 10.35
C VAL A 253 -12.89 -5.45 10.05
N THR A 254 -12.16 -4.74 9.20
CA THR A 254 -12.35 -3.28 9.01
C THR A 254 -13.67 -2.93 8.35
N ARG A 255 -14.19 -3.76 7.45
CA ARG A 255 -15.52 -3.56 6.86
C ARG A 255 -16.62 -3.54 7.93
N ASN A 256 -16.56 -4.45 8.88
CA ASN A 256 -17.55 -4.51 9.95
C ASN A 256 -17.49 -3.28 10.88
N ILE A 257 -16.27 -2.74 11.12
CA ILE A 257 -16.12 -1.46 11.83
C ILE A 257 -16.80 -0.34 11.03
N MET A 258 -16.59 -0.28 9.72
CA MET A 258 -17.17 0.74 8.86
C MET A 258 -18.70 0.61 8.75
N ASP A 259 -19.25 -0.61 8.73
CA ASP A 259 -20.69 -0.88 8.69
C ASP A 259 -21.40 -0.58 10.03
N SER A 260 -20.68 -0.48 11.14
CA SER A 260 -21.28 -0.15 12.45
C SER A 260 -21.80 1.29 12.54
N GLY A 261 -21.46 2.16 11.56
CA GLY A 261 -21.80 3.57 11.55
C GLY A 261 -20.94 4.43 12.49
N ASP A 262 -19.90 3.84 13.09
CA ASP A 262 -18.99 4.54 14.02
C ASP A 262 -17.66 4.93 13.37
N ALA A 263 -17.70 5.19 12.06
CA ALA A 263 -16.54 5.57 11.27
C ALA A 263 -16.68 6.96 10.64
N ILE A 264 -15.53 7.58 10.38
CA ILE A 264 -15.42 8.84 9.65
C ILE A 264 -14.52 8.61 8.45
N VAL A 265 -14.89 9.14 7.29
CA VAL A 265 -14.06 9.15 6.10
C VAL A 265 -13.49 10.55 5.89
N ILE A 266 -12.18 10.62 5.67
CA ILE A 266 -11.47 11.81 5.24
C ILE A 266 -11.24 11.71 3.73
N LEU A 267 -11.61 12.75 2.98
CA LEU A 267 -11.28 12.83 1.56
C LEU A 267 -9.80 13.15 1.39
N LEU A 268 -9.11 12.36 0.56
CA LEU A 268 -7.70 12.56 0.30
C LEU A 268 -7.49 13.89 -0.43
N PRO A 269 -6.73 14.82 0.16
CA PRO A 269 -6.44 16.11 -0.48
C PRO A 269 -5.21 16.06 -1.43
N PHE A 270 -4.77 14.85 -1.78
CA PHE A 270 -3.59 14.57 -2.60
C PHE A 270 -3.86 13.44 -3.59
N ARG A 271 -3.05 13.37 -4.64
CA ARG A 271 -3.02 12.21 -5.55
C ARG A 271 -2.32 11.04 -4.85
N ASN A 272 -3.00 9.91 -4.79
CA ASN A 272 -2.46 8.68 -4.21
C ASN A 272 -2.39 7.60 -5.31
N THR A 273 -1.19 7.21 -5.70
CA THR A 273 -0.96 6.36 -6.87
C THR A 273 -0.31 5.05 -6.46
N ASP A 274 -0.96 3.94 -6.80
CA ASP A 274 -0.32 2.62 -6.79
C ASP A 274 0.50 2.45 -8.07
N VAL A 275 1.81 2.57 -7.93
CA VAL A 275 2.77 2.29 -9.02
C VAL A 275 3.01 0.78 -9.14
N GLY A 276 1.95 0.02 -9.23
CA GLY A 276 1.97 -1.45 -9.24
C GLY A 276 2.11 -2.09 -10.61
N THR A 277 2.01 -1.34 -11.70
CA THR A 277 2.15 -1.80 -13.09
C THR A 277 2.94 -0.80 -13.92
N TRP A 278 3.54 -1.23 -15.02
CA TRP A 278 4.25 -0.33 -15.93
C TRP A 278 3.33 0.74 -16.55
N GLU A 279 2.05 0.44 -16.71
CA GLU A 279 1.06 1.42 -17.15
C GLU A 279 0.86 2.52 -16.10
N SER A 280 0.66 2.16 -14.83
CA SER A 280 0.52 3.17 -13.77
C SER A 280 1.78 4.02 -13.58
N VAL A 281 2.96 3.45 -13.85
CA VAL A 281 4.24 4.22 -13.87
C VAL A 281 4.26 5.23 -15.02
N ARG A 282 3.84 4.82 -16.23
CA ARG A 282 3.74 5.71 -17.38
C ARG A 282 2.79 6.88 -17.11
N GLU A 283 1.57 6.58 -16.67
CA GLU A 283 0.53 7.58 -16.39
C GLU A 283 0.91 8.55 -15.27
N PHE A 284 1.78 8.14 -14.37
CA PHE A 284 2.20 8.98 -13.26
C PHE A 284 3.00 10.23 -13.72
N SER A 285 3.83 10.11 -14.76
CA SER A 285 4.76 11.15 -15.21
C SER A 285 4.82 11.29 -16.74
N ALA A 286 3.72 11.00 -17.45
CA ALA A 286 3.67 11.14 -18.91
C ALA A 286 3.83 12.61 -19.36
N ASP A 287 4.51 12.80 -20.49
CA ASP A 287 4.58 14.09 -21.21
C ASP A 287 3.30 14.36 -22.03
N ASP A 288 3.29 15.46 -22.78
CA ASP A 288 2.16 15.85 -23.65
C ASP A 288 1.87 14.84 -24.79
N GLN A 289 2.81 13.96 -25.12
CA GLN A 289 2.66 12.86 -26.08
C GLN A 289 2.35 11.52 -25.39
N GLU A 290 2.00 11.57 -24.14
CA GLU A 290 1.78 10.39 -23.26
C GLU A 290 2.99 9.46 -23.13
N ASN A 291 4.22 9.96 -23.43
CA ASN A 291 5.45 9.22 -23.22
C ASN A 291 5.96 9.41 -21.79
N HIS A 292 6.63 8.41 -21.28
CA HIS A 292 7.41 8.48 -20.05
C HIS A 292 8.83 7.96 -20.30
N PHE A 293 9.82 8.86 -20.30
CA PHE A 293 11.21 8.50 -20.53
C PHE A 293 12.05 8.73 -19.26
N ASP A 294 12.25 7.66 -18.50
CA ASP A 294 13.18 7.63 -17.36
C ASP A 294 14.51 6.99 -17.81
N ALA A 295 15.14 7.64 -18.78
CA ALA A 295 16.34 7.19 -19.50
C ALA A 295 16.90 8.33 -20.38
N ASN A 296 18.15 8.17 -20.87
CA ASN A 296 18.66 9.00 -21.96
C ASN A 296 18.06 8.48 -23.28
N VAL A 297 17.03 9.16 -23.80
CA VAL A 297 16.24 8.70 -24.96
C VAL A 297 16.32 9.67 -26.11
N VAL A 298 16.49 9.14 -27.32
CA VAL A 298 16.21 9.83 -28.59
C VAL A 298 15.00 9.15 -29.23
N ALA A 299 13.91 9.90 -29.38
CA ALA A 299 12.64 9.38 -29.90
C ALA A 299 12.25 10.11 -31.21
N VAL A 300 11.78 9.37 -32.21
CA VAL A 300 11.21 9.88 -33.46
C VAL A 300 9.87 9.20 -33.70
N ASP A 301 8.83 9.98 -33.99
CA ASP A 301 7.47 9.47 -34.28
C ASP A 301 7.00 8.45 -33.24
N THR A 302 7.19 8.75 -31.95
CA THR A 302 6.91 7.84 -30.82
C THR A 302 5.88 8.47 -29.90
N VAL A 303 4.83 7.72 -29.54
CA VAL A 303 3.71 8.17 -28.71
C VAL A 303 3.25 7.05 -27.75
N GLY A 304 2.78 7.41 -26.56
CA GLY A 304 2.23 6.48 -25.58
C GLY A 304 3.25 5.47 -25.02
N THR A 305 4.55 5.76 -25.14
CA THR A 305 5.63 4.81 -24.91
C THR A 305 6.35 5.09 -23.58
N LEU A 306 6.56 4.02 -22.79
CA LEU A 306 7.42 4.05 -21.61
C LEU A 306 8.80 3.50 -21.96
N VAL A 307 9.85 4.23 -21.60
CA VAL A 307 11.23 3.77 -21.63
C VAL A 307 11.88 3.99 -20.28
N LYS A 308 12.28 2.92 -19.61
CA LYS A 308 12.99 2.97 -18.34
C LYS A 308 14.24 2.09 -18.37
N THR A 309 15.36 2.61 -17.85
CA THR A 309 16.60 1.85 -17.69
C THR A 309 17.21 2.06 -16.32
N ARG A 310 17.92 1.03 -15.81
CA ARG A 310 18.83 1.18 -14.65
C ARG A 310 20.19 1.74 -15.05
N ASN A 311 20.51 1.73 -16.34
CA ASN A 311 21.80 2.19 -16.85
C ASN A 311 21.70 3.63 -17.36
N ASN A 312 21.93 4.61 -16.50
CA ASN A 312 21.87 6.03 -16.82
C ASN A 312 22.89 6.48 -17.88
N GLY A 313 23.92 5.68 -18.20
CA GLY A 313 24.90 5.95 -19.26
C GLY A 313 24.50 5.41 -20.63
N LYS A 314 23.41 4.64 -20.72
CA LYS A 314 22.96 4.03 -21.98
C LYS A 314 22.04 5.00 -22.74
N LEU A 315 22.36 5.25 -24.02
CA LEU A 315 21.42 5.90 -24.93
C LEU A 315 20.47 4.86 -25.50
N ILE A 316 19.16 5.13 -25.40
CA ILE A 316 18.10 4.33 -26.01
C ILE A 316 17.49 5.15 -27.15
N ALA A 317 17.58 4.64 -28.37
CA ALA A 317 16.98 5.24 -29.55
C ALA A 317 15.72 4.48 -29.96
N VAL A 318 14.62 5.18 -30.11
CA VAL A 318 13.32 4.59 -30.50
C VAL A 318 12.71 5.39 -31.64
N ALA A 319 12.07 4.69 -32.60
CA ALA A 319 11.44 5.34 -33.73
C ALA A 319 10.16 4.59 -34.16
N GLY A 320 9.11 5.34 -34.46
CA GLY A 320 7.84 4.80 -34.99
C GLY A 320 7.11 3.91 -34.01
N LEU A 321 7.28 4.11 -32.69
CA LEU A 321 6.64 3.30 -31.66
C LEU A 321 5.32 3.93 -31.19
N LYS A 322 4.37 3.06 -30.91
CA LYS A 322 3.09 3.43 -30.32
C LYS A 322 2.69 2.45 -29.23
N ASP A 323 2.36 3.00 -28.06
CA ASP A 323 1.84 2.22 -26.92
C ASP A 323 2.76 1.04 -26.52
N ILE A 324 4.07 1.27 -26.42
CA ILE A 324 5.09 0.25 -26.08
C ILE A 324 5.70 0.53 -24.71
N VAL A 325 5.93 -0.52 -23.96
CA VAL A 325 6.69 -0.49 -22.71
C VAL A 325 8.06 -1.15 -22.95
N ILE A 326 9.13 -0.39 -22.72
CA ILE A 326 10.52 -0.83 -22.81
C ILE A 326 11.16 -0.66 -21.44
N VAL A 327 11.59 -1.77 -20.84
CA VAL A 327 12.22 -1.77 -19.52
C VAL A 327 13.53 -2.52 -19.59
N ASP A 328 14.63 -1.81 -19.40
CA ASP A 328 15.99 -2.33 -19.44
C ASP A 328 16.54 -2.40 -18.00
N SER A 329 16.78 -3.61 -17.54
CA SER A 329 17.45 -3.91 -16.28
C SER A 329 18.89 -4.39 -16.54
N ASP A 330 19.62 -4.77 -15.48
CA ASP A 330 21.02 -5.18 -15.63
C ASP A 330 21.20 -6.41 -16.53
N ASP A 331 20.21 -7.30 -16.54
CA ASP A 331 20.29 -8.64 -17.15
C ASP A 331 19.05 -9.01 -17.99
N VAL A 332 18.04 -8.16 -18.06
CA VAL A 332 16.80 -8.39 -18.82
C VAL A 332 16.36 -7.11 -19.52
N LEU A 333 16.05 -7.23 -20.81
CA LEU A 333 15.33 -6.23 -21.59
C LEU A 333 13.91 -6.75 -21.85
N LEU A 334 12.92 -6.05 -21.29
CA LEU A 334 11.49 -6.27 -21.57
C LEU A 334 11.03 -5.30 -22.66
N VAL A 335 10.35 -5.81 -23.66
CA VAL A 335 9.62 -5.02 -24.66
C VAL A 335 8.23 -5.64 -24.81
N VAL A 336 7.19 -4.87 -24.51
CA VAL A 336 5.81 -5.36 -24.54
C VAL A 336 4.86 -4.26 -24.94
N PRO A 337 3.82 -4.53 -25.77
CA PRO A 337 2.72 -3.61 -25.98
C PRO A 337 1.98 -3.29 -24.68
N LYS A 338 1.50 -2.05 -24.53
CA LYS A 338 0.74 -1.60 -23.36
C LYS A 338 -0.42 -2.53 -23.01
N ASP A 339 -1.20 -2.94 -24.00
CA ASP A 339 -2.38 -3.79 -23.83
C ASP A 339 -2.03 -5.25 -23.46
N ASP A 340 -0.77 -5.62 -23.58
CA ASP A 340 -0.24 -6.98 -23.33
C ASP A 340 0.59 -7.08 -22.03
N ILE A 341 0.59 -6.06 -21.17
CA ILE A 341 1.37 -6.04 -19.91
C ILE A 341 1.06 -7.25 -19.02
N ASP A 342 -0.17 -7.71 -18.99
CA ASP A 342 -0.56 -8.90 -18.20
C ASP A 342 0.15 -10.19 -18.66
N LYS A 343 0.67 -10.26 -19.90
CA LYS A 343 1.48 -11.37 -20.42
C LYS A 343 2.85 -11.49 -19.76
N ILE A 344 3.29 -10.50 -18.98
CA ILE A 344 4.49 -10.61 -18.14
C ILE A 344 4.42 -11.87 -17.25
N LYS A 345 3.24 -12.21 -16.74
CA LYS A 345 3.04 -13.42 -15.94
C LYS A 345 3.31 -14.70 -16.73
N GLU A 346 2.95 -14.72 -18.03
CA GLU A 346 3.23 -15.86 -18.90
C GLU A 346 4.72 -15.98 -19.20
N ILE A 347 5.42 -14.83 -19.36
CA ILE A 347 6.89 -14.81 -19.50
C ILE A 347 7.53 -15.40 -18.24
N GLN A 348 7.11 -14.97 -17.05
CA GLN A 348 7.61 -15.49 -15.78
C GLN A 348 7.38 -17.01 -15.65
N ALA A 349 6.20 -17.51 -16.01
CA ALA A 349 5.90 -18.95 -16.03
C ALA A 349 6.84 -19.70 -16.98
N LYS A 350 7.08 -19.19 -18.19
CA LYS A 350 8.01 -19.79 -19.16
C LYS A 350 9.46 -19.79 -18.67
N LEU A 351 9.89 -18.77 -17.88
CA LEU A 351 11.23 -18.78 -17.28
C LEU A 351 11.39 -19.94 -16.30
N VAL A 352 10.36 -20.24 -15.49
CA VAL A 352 10.34 -21.43 -14.61
C VAL A 352 10.43 -22.69 -15.43
N ASP A 353 9.55 -22.86 -16.42
CA ASP A 353 9.50 -24.07 -17.26
C ASP A 353 10.81 -24.36 -18.01
N THR A 354 11.60 -23.33 -18.30
CA THR A 354 12.88 -23.43 -19.03
C THR A 354 14.11 -23.41 -18.12
N GLY A 355 13.93 -23.44 -16.78
CA GLY A 355 15.02 -23.43 -15.80
C GLY A 355 15.81 -22.11 -15.77
N ASN A 356 15.13 -21.01 -16.07
CA ASN A 356 15.70 -19.66 -16.06
C ASN A 356 15.25 -18.83 -14.84
N ASP A 357 15.04 -19.51 -13.71
CA ASP A 357 14.50 -18.91 -12.45
C ASP A 357 15.36 -17.76 -11.92
N ARG A 358 16.62 -17.68 -12.30
CA ARG A 358 17.53 -16.60 -11.90
C ARG A 358 17.06 -15.21 -12.31
N TYR A 359 16.14 -15.13 -13.27
CA TYR A 359 15.57 -13.87 -13.75
C TYR A 359 14.24 -13.47 -13.06
N LEU A 360 13.76 -14.30 -12.09
CA LEU A 360 12.50 -14.08 -11.34
C LEU A 360 12.69 -13.34 -10.02
#